data_6552dcd97e8bf47db2d6eb606dbd13df
#
_entry.id   6552dcd97e8bf47db2d6eb606dbd13df
#
_cell.length_a   1.000
_cell.length_b   1.000
_cell.length_c   1.000
_cell.angle_alpha   90.00
_cell.angle_beta   90.00
_cell.angle_gamma   90.00
#
_symmetry.space_group_name_H-M   'P 1'
#
loop_
_entity.id
_entity.type
_entity.pdbx_description
1 polymer ?
#
loop_
_entity_poly.entity_id
_entity_poly.type
_entity_poly.pdbx_seq_one_letter_code
_entity_poly.pdbx_strand_id
1 'polypeptide(L)'
;MRHLAAALLCCALLGSALLVGSPERAEAQSATDQAIVEESRSWIGTTYGAYGLTCSGFTSMVYGEFGVYLPADPASQYSYGVPSSGKTGDLLFFDESGYGISHVAIATGYGTVIHSSTYYGAVVETPIEYIPGYVGAVDPY
;
A
#
# COMPACT_ATOMS: atom_id res chain seq x y z
N MET A 1 55.37 33.03 34.34
CA MET A 1 54.31 33.10 33.34
C MET A 1 53.84 31.69 33.03
N ARG A 2 52.63 31.37 33.41
CA ARG A 2 52.10 29.99 33.45
C ARG A 2 51.13 29.83 32.32
N HIS A 3 51.41 28.92 31.38
CA HIS A 3 50.45 28.54 30.35
C HIS A 3 49.77 27.24 30.77
N LEU A 4 48.48 27.36 31.08
CA LEU A 4 47.59 26.22 31.32
C LEU A 4 47.08 25.70 29.94
N ALA A 5 47.47 24.53 29.58
CA ALA A 5 46.92 23.82 28.45
C ALA A 5 45.63 23.07 28.90
N ALA A 6 44.50 23.50 28.40
CA ALA A 6 43.24 22.78 28.61
C ALA A 6 43.13 21.67 27.59
N ALA A 7 43.14 20.43 28.07
CA ALA A 7 42.87 19.26 27.24
C ALA A 7 41.36 19.13 27.06
N LEU A 8 40.87 19.31 25.82
CA LEU A 8 39.51 19.01 25.41
C LEU A 8 39.35 17.49 25.20
N LEU A 9 38.65 16.86 26.12
CA LEU A 9 38.24 15.47 26.01
C LEU A 9 37.05 15.37 25.07
N CYS A 10 37.30 14.92 23.84
CA CYS A 10 36.24 14.69 22.85
C CYS A 10 35.59 13.33 23.13
N CYS A 11 34.49 13.28 23.87
CA CYS A 11 33.65 12.09 24.01
C CYS A 11 32.90 11.85 22.70
N ALA A 12 33.41 10.93 21.90
CA ALA A 12 32.66 10.37 20.77
C ALA A 12 31.54 9.46 21.32
N LEU A 13 30.35 10.00 21.44
CA LEU A 13 29.14 9.21 21.66
C LEU A 13 28.80 8.53 20.33
N LEU A 14 29.17 7.26 20.21
CA LEU A 14 28.63 6.36 19.19
C LEU A 14 27.16 6.10 19.52
N GLY A 15 26.28 6.99 19.11
CA GLY A 15 24.87 6.79 19.13
C GLY A 15 24.51 5.75 18.09
N SER A 16 24.11 4.55 18.52
CA SER A 16 23.42 3.60 17.68
C SER A 16 22.13 4.25 17.22
N ALA A 17 22.10 4.79 15.99
CA ALA A 17 20.90 5.26 15.36
C ALA A 17 20.01 4.05 15.07
N LEU A 18 19.05 3.80 15.96
CA LEU A 18 17.89 2.99 15.64
C LEU A 18 17.22 3.66 14.42
N LEU A 19 17.11 2.93 13.31
CA LEU A 19 16.39 3.35 12.10
C LEU A 19 14.88 3.38 12.37
N VAL A 20 14.46 4.21 13.29
CA VAL A 20 13.07 4.64 13.38
C VAL A 20 12.93 5.72 12.32
N GLY A 21 12.08 5.47 11.31
CA GLY A 21 11.84 6.44 10.25
C GLY A 21 11.52 7.80 10.87
N SER A 22 12.10 8.87 10.30
CA SER A 22 11.85 10.22 10.80
C SER A 22 10.36 10.55 10.75
N PRO A 23 9.81 11.38 11.65
CA PRO A 23 8.42 11.83 11.60
C PRO A 23 8.02 12.37 10.22
N GLU A 24 8.89 13.12 9.57
CA GLU A 24 8.67 13.63 8.20
C GLU A 24 8.46 12.51 7.17
N ARG A 25 9.18 11.41 7.30
CA ARG A 25 9.04 10.26 6.40
C ARG A 25 7.72 9.53 6.61
N ALA A 26 7.28 9.38 7.86
CA ALA A 26 5.99 8.80 8.20
C ALA A 26 4.83 9.67 7.71
N GLU A 27 4.91 11.00 7.83
CA GLU A 27 3.92 11.94 7.30
C GLU A 27 3.85 11.90 5.77
N ALA A 28 5.00 11.87 5.08
CA ALA A 28 5.07 11.75 3.63
C ALA A 28 4.47 10.43 3.13
N GLN A 29 4.72 9.31 3.82
CA GLN A 29 4.13 8.02 3.49
C GLN A 29 2.61 8.06 3.68
N SER A 30 2.11 8.57 4.80
CA SER A 30 0.67 8.72 5.06
C SER A 30 -0.03 9.59 4.02
N ALA A 31 0.61 10.67 3.57
CA ALA A 31 0.06 11.52 2.50
C ALA A 31 -0.02 10.77 1.16
N THR A 32 0.98 9.94 0.86
CA THR A 32 0.98 9.09 -0.35
C THR A 32 -0.12 8.04 -0.27
N ASP A 33 -0.28 7.36 0.86
CA ASP A 33 -1.32 6.35 1.08
C ASP A 33 -2.73 6.95 0.86
N GLN A 34 -2.98 8.15 1.36
CA GLN A 34 -4.23 8.87 1.12
C GLN A 34 -4.43 9.26 -0.34
N ALA A 35 -3.37 9.72 -1.02
CA ALA A 35 -3.43 10.05 -2.43
C ALA A 35 -3.75 8.83 -3.30
N ILE A 36 -3.24 7.65 -2.96
CA ILE A 36 -3.59 6.38 -3.61
C ILE A 36 -5.10 6.10 -3.49
N VAL A 37 -5.66 6.29 -2.31
CA VAL A 37 -7.10 6.09 -2.08
C VAL A 37 -7.93 7.10 -2.88
N GLU A 38 -7.54 8.37 -2.90
CA GLU A 38 -8.23 9.42 -3.67
C GLU A 38 -8.17 9.15 -5.18
N GLU A 39 -7.01 8.76 -5.70
CA GLU A 39 -6.86 8.34 -7.10
C GLU A 39 -7.78 7.15 -7.39
N SER A 40 -7.79 6.15 -6.53
CA SER A 40 -8.65 4.99 -6.66
C SER A 40 -10.13 5.37 -6.73
N ARG A 41 -10.58 6.29 -5.88
CA ARG A 41 -11.97 6.79 -5.86
C ARG A 41 -12.36 7.50 -7.14
N SER A 42 -11.43 8.19 -7.80
CA SER A 42 -11.71 8.90 -9.05
C SER A 42 -12.15 7.97 -10.18
N TRP A 43 -11.86 6.67 -10.07
CA TRP A 43 -12.21 5.65 -11.07
C TRP A 43 -13.51 4.91 -10.76
N ILE A 44 -14.16 5.17 -9.63
CA ILE A 44 -15.44 4.52 -9.28
C ILE A 44 -16.47 4.76 -10.38
N GLY A 45 -17.15 3.68 -10.79
CA GLY A 45 -18.12 3.69 -11.88
C GLY A 45 -17.55 3.29 -13.24
N THR A 46 -16.24 3.21 -13.39
CA THR A 46 -15.61 2.71 -14.63
C THR A 46 -15.93 1.24 -14.81
N THR A 47 -16.39 0.87 -16.00
CA THR A 47 -16.77 -0.50 -16.34
C THR A 47 -15.59 -1.46 -16.16
N TYR A 48 -15.84 -2.64 -15.56
CA TYR A 48 -14.84 -3.70 -15.41
C TYR A 48 -14.23 -4.07 -16.77
N GLY A 49 -12.92 -4.16 -16.81
CA GLY A 49 -12.15 -4.48 -18.02
C GLY A 49 -11.96 -3.32 -19.00
N ALA A 50 -12.71 -2.24 -18.87
CA ALA A 50 -12.45 -1.04 -19.66
C ALA A 50 -11.04 -0.51 -19.37
N TYR A 51 -10.31 -0.11 -20.40
CA TYR A 51 -8.91 0.35 -20.30
C TYR A 51 -7.96 -0.67 -19.65
N GLY A 52 -8.29 -1.96 -19.64
CA GLY A 52 -7.54 -3.01 -18.95
C GLY A 52 -7.76 -3.07 -17.44
N LEU A 53 -8.79 -2.42 -16.92
CA LEU A 53 -9.09 -2.36 -15.48
C LEU A 53 -9.82 -3.62 -15.00
N THR A 54 -9.13 -4.75 -15.04
CA THR A 54 -9.43 -5.92 -14.21
C THR A 54 -9.08 -5.60 -12.75
N CYS A 55 -9.29 -6.51 -11.80
CA CYS A 55 -8.92 -6.23 -10.40
C CYS A 55 -7.43 -5.86 -10.25
N SER A 56 -6.54 -6.65 -10.81
CA SER A 56 -5.09 -6.39 -10.77
C SER A 56 -4.63 -5.32 -11.77
N GLY A 57 -5.32 -5.15 -12.89
CA GLY A 57 -5.09 -4.06 -13.83
C GLY A 57 -5.40 -2.70 -13.20
N PHE A 58 -6.45 -2.63 -12.40
CA PHE A 58 -6.82 -1.43 -11.65
C PHE A 58 -5.75 -1.06 -10.61
N THR A 59 -5.34 -2.00 -9.77
CA THR A 59 -4.28 -1.75 -8.78
C THR A 59 -2.96 -1.38 -9.43
N SER A 60 -2.59 -2.04 -10.53
CA SER A 60 -1.37 -1.72 -11.29
C SER A 60 -1.41 -0.31 -11.87
N MET A 61 -2.56 0.12 -12.39
CA MET A 61 -2.72 1.47 -12.92
C MET A 61 -2.61 2.51 -11.81
N VAL A 62 -3.33 2.35 -10.71
CA VAL A 62 -3.28 3.30 -9.60
C VAL A 62 -1.87 3.41 -9.03
N TYR A 63 -1.24 2.30 -8.69
CA TYR A 63 0.11 2.32 -8.14
C TYR A 63 1.16 2.82 -9.14
N GLY A 64 0.95 2.58 -10.43
CA GLY A 64 1.80 3.12 -11.50
C GLY A 64 1.89 4.65 -11.52
N GLU A 65 0.81 5.34 -11.17
CA GLU A 65 0.79 6.81 -11.04
C GLU A 65 1.70 7.29 -9.90
N PHE A 66 2.02 6.42 -8.94
CA PHE A 66 2.91 6.71 -7.81
C PHE A 66 4.31 6.09 -7.99
N GLY A 67 4.63 5.60 -9.19
CA GLY A 67 5.95 5.05 -9.52
C GLY A 67 6.19 3.61 -9.06
N VAL A 68 5.15 2.89 -8.64
CA VAL A 68 5.24 1.48 -8.26
C VAL A 68 4.64 0.62 -9.37
N TYR A 69 5.47 -0.23 -9.97
CA TYR A 69 5.08 -1.07 -11.11
C TYR A 69 4.76 -2.49 -10.63
N LEU A 70 3.48 -2.74 -10.38
CA LEU A 70 3.01 -4.03 -9.88
C LEU A 70 2.96 -5.09 -10.99
N PRO A 71 3.18 -6.38 -10.65
CA PRO A 71 2.93 -7.49 -11.56
C PRO A 71 1.47 -7.54 -12.04
N ALA A 72 1.21 -8.24 -13.16
CA ALA A 72 -0.06 -8.20 -13.87
C ALA A 72 -1.19 -9.04 -13.28
N ASP A 73 -0.95 -9.87 -12.26
CA ASP A 73 -1.96 -10.74 -11.68
C ASP A 73 -2.00 -10.65 -10.14
N PRO A 74 -3.15 -10.98 -9.50
CA PRO A 74 -3.31 -10.82 -8.06
C PRO A 74 -2.31 -11.62 -7.22
N ALA A 75 -2.05 -12.88 -7.57
CA ALA A 75 -1.14 -13.74 -6.81
C ALA A 75 0.30 -13.21 -6.84
N SER A 76 0.75 -12.69 -7.98
CA SER A 76 2.07 -12.07 -8.13
C SER A 76 2.16 -10.75 -7.36
N GLN A 77 1.09 -9.96 -7.33
CA GLN A 77 1.02 -8.73 -6.51
C GLN A 77 1.10 -9.06 -5.01
N TYR A 78 0.50 -10.14 -4.55
CA TYR A 78 0.60 -10.59 -3.16
C TYR A 78 2.04 -10.87 -2.72
N SER A 79 2.86 -11.34 -3.64
CA SER A 79 4.27 -11.64 -3.39
C SER A 79 5.20 -10.43 -3.61
N TYR A 80 4.67 -9.31 -4.10
CA TYR A 80 5.47 -8.15 -4.47
C TYR A 80 5.87 -7.28 -3.27
N GLY A 81 4.92 -7.01 -2.38
CA GLY A 81 5.11 -6.10 -1.26
C GLY A 81 5.55 -6.78 0.03
N VAL A 82 5.52 -6.01 1.10
CA VAL A 82 5.79 -6.48 2.47
C VAL A 82 4.45 -6.82 3.13
N PRO A 83 4.32 -7.95 3.86
CA PRO A 83 3.11 -8.25 4.61
C PRO A 83 2.72 -7.08 5.52
N SER A 84 1.43 -6.75 5.54
CA SER A 84 0.90 -5.60 6.27
C SER A 84 -0.40 -5.95 7.00
N SER A 85 -0.91 -5.00 7.77
CA SER A 85 -2.19 -5.14 8.47
C SER A 85 -3.42 -4.68 7.67
N GLY A 86 -3.22 -4.19 6.44
CA GLY A 86 -4.32 -3.65 5.63
C GLY A 86 -4.68 -2.20 5.98
N LYS A 87 -3.67 -1.38 6.26
CA LYS A 87 -3.86 0.06 6.48
C LYS A 87 -4.22 0.80 5.18
N THR A 88 -4.50 2.09 5.29
CA THR A 88 -4.81 2.96 4.16
C THR A 88 -3.81 2.77 3.01
N GLY A 89 -4.31 2.53 1.81
CA GLY A 89 -3.52 2.36 0.60
C GLY A 89 -2.99 0.95 0.35
N ASP A 90 -2.96 0.07 1.34
CA ASP A 90 -2.47 -1.30 1.18
C ASP A 90 -3.32 -2.11 0.20
N LEU A 91 -2.71 -3.13 -0.38
CA LEU A 91 -3.40 -4.11 -1.20
C LEU A 91 -3.93 -5.25 -0.33
N LEU A 92 -5.22 -5.53 -0.45
CA LEU A 92 -5.90 -6.66 0.19
C LEU A 92 -6.19 -7.75 -0.85
N PHE A 93 -5.97 -8.99 -0.48
CA PHE A 93 -6.06 -10.15 -1.36
C PHE A 93 -7.09 -11.16 -0.90
N PHE A 94 -7.77 -11.75 -1.88
CA PHE A 94 -8.89 -12.65 -1.64
C PHE A 94 -8.77 -13.89 -2.52
N ASP A 95 -9.09 -15.04 -1.94
CA ASP A 95 -9.35 -16.30 -2.64
C ASP A 95 -10.85 -16.55 -2.66
N GLU A 96 -11.53 -16.00 -3.67
CA GLU A 96 -12.99 -16.08 -3.76
C GLU A 96 -13.49 -17.48 -4.14
N SER A 97 -12.62 -18.28 -4.73
CA SER A 97 -12.99 -19.60 -5.29
C SER A 97 -12.54 -20.79 -4.44
N GLY A 98 -11.57 -20.59 -3.54
CA GLY A 98 -10.90 -21.66 -2.80
C GLY A 98 -9.77 -22.36 -3.57
N TYR A 99 -9.39 -21.83 -4.75
CA TYR A 99 -8.34 -22.39 -5.61
C TYR A 99 -7.09 -21.52 -5.70
N GLY A 100 -6.96 -20.52 -4.86
CA GLY A 100 -5.86 -19.58 -4.83
C GLY A 100 -6.32 -18.13 -4.97
N ILE A 101 -5.40 -17.19 -4.77
CA ILE A 101 -5.70 -15.76 -4.83
C ILE A 101 -6.23 -15.39 -6.22
N SER A 102 -7.43 -14.85 -6.26
CA SER A 102 -8.16 -14.49 -7.47
C SER A 102 -8.56 -13.02 -7.55
N HIS A 103 -8.47 -12.27 -6.43
CA HIS A 103 -8.91 -10.88 -6.37
C HIS A 103 -7.98 -10.03 -5.52
N VAL A 104 -7.90 -8.75 -5.87
CA VAL A 104 -7.13 -7.72 -5.15
C VAL A 104 -7.91 -6.42 -5.10
N ALA A 105 -7.78 -5.71 -3.98
CA ALA A 105 -8.44 -4.44 -3.72
C ALA A 105 -7.51 -3.48 -2.97
N ILE A 106 -7.82 -2.19 -3.01
CA ILE A 106 -7.06 -1.14 -2.30
C ILE A 106 -7.82 -0.78 -1.02
N ALA A 107 -7.17 -0.88 0.13
CA ALA A 107 -7.75 -0.55 1.42
C ALA A 107 -7.90 0.97 1.60
N THR A 108 -9.05 1.42 2.10
CA THR A 108 -9.25 2.83 2.45
C THR A 108 -8.74 3.16 3.86
N GLY A 109 -8.53 2.15 4.70
CA GLY A 109 -8.19 2.32 6.11
C GLY A 109 -9.40 2.49 7.03
N TYR A 110 -10.62 2.47 6.49
CA TYR A 110 -11.88 2.68 7.22
C TYR A 110 -12.86 1.51 7.10
N GLY A 111 -12.34 0.29 6.91
CA GLY A 111 -13.15 -0.93 6.80
C GLY A 111 -13.74 -1.17 5.41
N THR A 112 -13.37 -0.36 4.42
CA THR A 112 -13.78 -0.52 3.03
C THR A 112 -12.58 -0.74 2.11
N VAL A 113 -12.86 -1.25 0.92
CA VAL A 113 -11.89 -1.40 -0.18
C VAL A 113 -12.44 -0.81 -1.46
N ILE A 114 -11.53 -0.34 -2.32
CA ILE A 114 -11.86 0.10 -3.68
C ILE A 114 -11.27 -0.94 -4.63
N HIS A 115 -12.11 -1.47 -5.52
CA HIS A 115 -11.71 -2.55 -6.41
C HIS A 115 -12.49 -2.56 -7.72
N SER A 116 -11.87 -3.08 -8.77
CA SER A 116 -12.58 -3.39 -10.03
C SER A 116 -13.20 -4.78 -9.89
N SER A 117 -14.52 -4.83 -9.87
CA SER A 117 -15.31 -6.01 -9.51
C SER A 117 -16.04 -6.61 -10.71
N THR A 118 -15.88 -7.93 -10.92
CA THR A 118 -16.71 -8.66 -11.88
C THR A 118 -18.15 -8.76 -11.42
N TYR A 119 -18.37 -8.85 -10.11
CA TYR A 119 -19.72 -8.95 -9.54
C TYR A 119 -20.54 -7.68 -9.77
N TYR A 120 -19.96 -6.52 -9.52
CA TYR A 120 -20.62 -5.23 -9.74
C TYR A 120 -20.46 -4.70 -11.17
N GLY A 121 -19.58 -5.29 -11.95
CA GLY A 121 -19.30 -4.87 -13.33
C GLY A 121 -18.57 -3.53 -13.45
N ALA A 122 -17.99 -3.03 -12.38
CA ALA A 122 -17.35 -1.72 -12.33
C ALA A 122 -16.35 -1.60 -11.17
N VAL A 123 -15.59 -0.52 -11.17
CA VAL A 123 -14.83 -0.07 -9.98
C VAL A 123 -15.84 0.43 -8.95
N VAL A 124 -15.75 -0.10 -7.75
CA VAL A 124 -16.65 0.19 -6.63
C VAL A 124 -15.88 0.32 -5.31
N GLU A 125 -16.49 0.99 -4.33
CA GLU A 125 -16.06 0.92 -2.93
C GLU A 125 -17.07 0.09 -2.15
N THR A 126 -16.60 -0.96 -1.47
CA THR A 126 -17.45 -1.86 -0.68
C THR A 126 -16.81 -2.15 0.68
N PRO A 127 -17.61 -2.54 1.70
CA PRO A 127 -17.06 -3.14 2.90
C PRO A 127 -16.16 -4.32 2.58
N ILE A 128 -15.08 -4.51 3.34
CA ILE A 128 -14.13 -5.62 3.13
C ILE A 128 -14.84 -6.96 3.21
N GLU A 129 -15.74 -7.12 4.16
CA GLU A 129 -16.51 -8.37 4.39
C GLU A 129 -17.47 -8.75 3.25
N TYR A 130 -17.70 -7.87 2.29
CA TYR A 130 -18.51 -8.21 1.10
C TYR A 130 -17.75 -9.09 0.11
N ILE A 131 -16.44 -9.17 0.23
CA ILE A 131 -15.60 -10.02 -0.62
C ILE A 131 -15.20 -11.25 0.20
N PRO A 132 -15.59 -12.47 -0.22
CA PRO A 132 -15.22 -13.69 0.50
C PRO A 132 -13.75 -14.04 0.32
N GLY A 133 -13.21 -14.85 1.24
CA GLY A 133 -11.91 -15.47 1.09
C GLY A 133 -10.72 -14.55 1.36
N TYR A 134 -10.83 -13.62 2.30
CA TYR A 134 -9.69 -12.76 2.67
C TYR A 134 -8.46 -13.59 3.05
N VAL A 135 -7.33 -13.32 2.41
CA VAL A 135 -6.05 -14.02 2.58
C VAL A 135 -5.06 -13.19 3.41
N GLY A 136 -4.93 -11.93 3.12
CA GLY A 136 -3.95 -11.04 3.74
C GLY A 136 -3.78 -9.74 2.99
N ALA A 137 -2.87 -8.93 3.48
CA ALA A 137 -2.54 -7.63 2.89
C ALA A 137 -1.05 -7.45 2.70
N VAL A 138 -0.68 -6.61 1.74
CA VAL A 138 0.70 -6.16 1.54
C VAL A 138 0.76 -4.66 1.36
N ASP A 139 1.88 -4.09 1.80
CA ASP A 139 2.31 -2.74 1.50
C ASP A 139 3.28 -2.82 0.33
N PRO A 140 2.99 -2.24 -0.84
CA PRO A 140 3.86 -2.32 -2.02
C PRO A 140 5.08 -1.40 -1.99
N TYR A 141 5.21 -0.53 -0.98
CA TYR A 141 6.36 0.39 -0.85
C TYR A 141 7.53 -0.17 -0.09
#